data_7e4e822b7a073c3a0b7de5e949c1ad68
#
_entry.id   7e4e822b7a073c3a0b7de5e949c1ad68
#
_cell.length_a   1.000
_cell.length_b   1.000
_cell.length_c   1.000
_cell.angle_alpha   90.00
_cell.angle_beta   90.00
_cell.angle_gamma   90.00
#
_symmetry.space_group_name_H-M   'P 1'
#
loop_
_entity.id
_entity.type
_entity.pdbx_description
1 polymer ?
#
loop_
_entity_poly.entity_id
_entity_poly.type
_entity_poly.pdbx_seq_one_letter_code
_entity_poly.pdbx_strand_id
1 'polypeptide(L)'
;FKIYNEFGNEETNLNIEITNPIFKTSNRFIAIAENGGQKLYIIEDKKIAWETSIEGNISQIHINKNGYVAVVITGTSYKSVIAMYDNSGNNLFNKYLSSTRLTDVSISNDNKYLALAEIDTSGTVVQSNVKIISIEQTKNDSSDSSQKTYQGPSGSLITNIKYQDKDRLIC
;
A
#
# COMPACT_ATOMS: atom_id res chain seq x y z
N PHE A 1 1.93 -7.87 -19.97
CA PHE A 1 0.64 -7.55 -19.38
C PHE A 1 -0.33 -7.07 -20.45
N LYS A 2 -1.54 -7.62 -20.47
CA LYS A 2 -2.55 -7.33 -21.50
C LYS A 2 -3.85 -6.85 -20.89
N ILE A 3 -4.50 -5.91 -21.55
CA ILE A 3 -5.83 -5.41 -21.20
C ILE A 3 -6.79 -5.77 -22.34
N TYR A 4 -7.92 -6.38 -21.98
CA TYR A 4 -8.98 -6.75 -22.90
C TYR A 4 -10.26 -5.98 -22.56
N ASN A 5 -11.06 -5.65 -23.59
CA ASN A 5 -12.37 -5.08 -23.38
C ASN A 5 -13.43 -6.17 -23.06
N GLU A 6 -14.66 -5.76 -22.82
CA GLU A 6 -15.79 -6.66 -22.52
C GLU A 6 -16.13 -7.66 -23.64
N PHE A 7 -15.69 -7.40 -24.88
CA PHE A 7 -15.87 -8.28 -26.03
C PHE A 7 -14.67 -9.22 -26.25
N GLY A 8 -13.66 -9.20 -25.39
CA GLY A 8 -12.45 -10.03 -25.48
C GLY A 8 -11.41 -9.50 -26.50
N ASN A 9 -11.56 -8.30 -27.02
CA ASN A 9 -10.56 -7.69 -27.91
C ASN A 9 -9.40 -7.10 -27.09
N GLU A 10 -8.17 -7.39 -27.52
CA GLU A 10 -6.97 -6.80 -26.91
C GLU A 10 -6.93 -5.29 -27.16
N GLU A 11 -6.95 -4.51 -26.09
CA GLU A 11 -6.86 -3.06 -26.15
C GLU A 11 -5.45 -2.53 -25.92
N THR A 12 -4.65 -3.30 -25.17
CA THR A 12 -3.29 -2.90 -24.82
C THR A 12 -2.44 -4.11 -24.51
N ASN A 13 -1.20 -4.07 -24.97
CA ASN A 13 -0.15 -5.03 -24.65
C ASN A 13 1.08 -4.27 -24.16
N LEU A 14 1.36 -4.39 -22.84
CA LEU A 14 2.50 -3.76 -22.20
C LEU A 14 3.59 -4.80 -21.93
N ASN A 15 4.83 -4.49 -22.32
CA ASN A 15 5.97 -5.34 -22.00
C ASN A 15 6.38 -5.16 -20.54
N ILE A 16 5.74 -5.93 -19.64
CA ILE A 16 6.01 -5.95 -18.20
C ILE A 16 6.57 -7.33 -17.84
N GLU A 17 7.80 -7.35 -17.36
CA GLU A 17 8.50 -8.57 -16.94
C GLU A 17 8.37 -8.76 -15.43
N ILE A 18 7.39 -9.55 -15.00
CA ILE A 18 7.15 -9.93 -13.60
C ILE A 18 6.88 -11.43 -13.53
N THR A 19 7.55 -12.11 -12.61
CA THR A 19 7.42 -13.57 -12.45
C THR A 19 6.24 -13.95 -11.54
N ASN A 20 6.00 -13.20 -10.47
CA ASN A 20 4.94 -13.46 -9.49
C ASN A 20 4.11 -12.18 -9.25
N PRO A 21 3.17 -11.84 -10.17
CA PRO A 21 2.49 -10.56 -10.11
C PRO A 21 1.43 -10.51 -9.02
N ILE A 22 1.41 -9.39 -8.30
CA ILE A 22 0.24 -8.91 -7.54
C ILE A 22 -0.23 -7.61 -8.18
N PHE A 23 -1.54 -7.40 -8.21
CA PHE A 23 -2.08 -6.16 -8.77
C PHE A 23 -3.24 -5.61 -7.96
N LYS A 24 -3.41 -4.30 -8.02
CA LYS A 24 -4.55 -3.55 -7.46
C LYS A 24 -5.01 -2.53 -8.47
N THR A 25 -6.32 -2.33 -8.52
CA THR A 25 -6.95 -1.35 -9.43
C THR A 25 -7.71 -0.31 -8.63
N SER A 26 -7.70 0.92 -9.09
CA SER A 26 -8.50 2.01 -8.55
C SER A 26 -8.76 3.07 -9.61
N ASN A 27 -10.03 3.25 -9.99
CA ASN A 27 -10.41 4.15 -11.07
C ASN A 27 -9.67 3.81 -12.39
N ARG A 28 -8.89 4.74 -12.96
CA ARG A 28 -8.10 4.56 -14.18
C ARG A 28 -6.71 3.98 -13.94
N PHE A 29 -6.34 3.75 -12.68
CA PHE A 29 -5.02 3.27 -12.30
C PHE A 29 -4.98 1.77 -12.05
N ILE A 30 -3.87 1.14 -12.45
CA ILE A 30 -3.52 -0.24 -12.11
C ILE A 30 -2.11 -0.21 -11.55
N ALA A 31 -1.93 -0.69 -10.33
CA ALA A 31 -0.62 -0.97 -9.76
C ALA A 31 -0.31 -2.45 -9.95
N ILE A 32 0.86 -2.76 -10.49
CA ILE A 32 1.37 -4.12 -10.66
C ILE A 32 2.72 -4.20 -9.99
N ALA A 33 2.93 -5.20 -9.14
CA ALA A 33 4.19 -5.41 -8.46
C ALA A 33 4.59 -6.90 -8.46
N GLU A 34 5.87 -7.16 -8.29
CA GLU A 34 6.42 -8.50 -8.14
C GLU A 34 6.36 -8.90 -6.66
N ASN A 35 5.49 -9.85 -6.33
CA ASN A 35 5.38 -10.37 -4.97
C ASN A 35 6.67 -11.12 -4.58
N GLY A 36 7.31 -10.69 -3.50
CA GLY A 36 8.62 -11.18 -3.07
C GLY A 36 9.79 -10.63 -3.89
N GLY A 37 9.53 -9.79 -4.90
CA GLY A 37 10.52 -9.11 -5.72
C GLY A 37 10.54 -7.60 -5.47
N GLN A 38 11.07 -6.85 -6.42
CA GLN A 38 11.35 -5.42 -6.28
C GLN A 38 10.64 -4.54 -7.31
N LYS A 39 10.11 -5.11 -8.39
CA LYS A 39 9.54 -4.33 -9.50
C LYS A 39 8.14 -3.82 -9.18
N LEU A 40 7.91 -2.55 -9.44
CA LEU A 40 6.61 -1.88 -9.34
C LEU A 40 6.34 -1.07 -10.62
N TYR A 41 5.16 -1.27 -11.20
CA TYR A 41 4.66 -0.56 -12.37
C TYR A 41 3.31 0.07 -12.04
N ILE A 42 3.13 1.32 -12.44
CA ILE A 42 1.83 1.99 -12.37
C ILE A 42 1.37 2.30 -13.78
N ILE A 43 0.17 1.84 -14.07
CA ILE A 43 -0.50 2.02 -15.36
C ILE A 43 -1.63 3.02 -15.14
N GLU A 44 -1.70 4.02 -16.00
CA GLU A 44 -2.79 4.99 -16.09
C GLU A 44 -3.29 5.03 -17.52
N ASP A 45 -4.60 4.93 -17.71
CA ASP A 45 -5.24 4.98 -19.02
C ASP A 45 -4.55 4.06 -20.05
N LYS A 46 -4.27 2.81 -19.64
CA LYS A 46 -3.69 1.74 -20.47
C LYS A 46 -2.21 1.94 -20.89
N LYS A 47 -1.50 2.88 -20.26
CA LYS A 47 -0.06 3.14 -20.49
C LYS A 47 0.70 3.07 -19.20
N ILE A 48 1.97 2.68 -19.25
CA ILE A 48 2.86 2.79 -18.09
C ILE A 48 3.04 4.28 -17.81
N ALA A 49 2.52 4.73 -16.64
CA ALA A 49 2.70 6.10 -16.17
C ALA A 49 4.09 6.28 -15.57
N TRP A 50 4.49 5.33 -14.73
CA TRP A 50 5.84 5.26 -14.15
C TRP A 50 6.15 3.85 -13.64
N GLU A 51 7.43 3.59 -13.43
CA GLU A 51 7.94 2.35 -12.86
C GLU A 51 9.12 2.63 -11.93
N THR A 52 9.35 1.75 -10.98
CA THR A 52 10.48 1.85 -10.05
C THR A 52 10.88 0.48 -9.50
N SER A 53 12.09 0.41 -8.97
CA SER A 53 12.57 -0.74 -8.19
C SER A 53 12.61 -0.37 -6.71
N ILE A 54 12.05 -1.23 -5.88
CA ILE A 54 11.92 -1.06 -4.44
C ILE A 54 13.08 -1.78 -3.74
N GLU A 55 13.70 -1.15 -2.74
CA GLU A 55 14.66 -1.82 -1.87
C GLU A 55 13.95 -2.76 -0.88
N GLY A 56 14.14 -4.06 -1.04
CA GLY A 56 13.51 -5.12 -0.25
C GLY A 56 12.42 -5.87 -1.03
N ASN A 57 11.71 -6.75 -0.35
CA ASN A 57 10.73 -7.62 -0.97
C ASN A 57 9.32 -7.04 -0.85
N ILE A 58 8.68 -6.74 -1.98
CA ILE A 58 7.30 -6.28 -2.00
C ILE A 58 6.39 -7.42 -1.54
N SER A 59 5.56 -7.15 -0.54
CA SER A 59 4.56 -8.12 -0.04
C SER A 59 3.12 -7.69 -0.35
N GLN A 60 2.85 -6.38 -0.37
CA GLN A 60 1.53 -5.84 -0.65
C GLN A 60 1.65 -4.49 -1.34
N ILE A 61 0.63 -4.14 -2.12
CA ILE A 61 0.48 -2.81 -2.72
C ILE A 61 -0.95 -2.32 -2.50
N HIS A 62 -1.10 -1.03 -2.36
CA HIS A 62 -2.38 -0.35 -2.36
C HIS A 62 -2.30 0.90 -3.24
N ILE A 63 -3.35 1.15 -4.03
CA ILE A 63 -3.47 2.34 -4.86
C ILE A 63 -4.83 2.98 -4.63
N ASN A 64 -4.88 4.30 -4.47
CA ASN A 64 -6.14 5.02 -4.36
C ASN A 64 -6.61 5.57 -5.72
N LYS A 65 -7.78 6.18 -5.75
CA LYS A 65 -8.39 6.70 -6.99
C LYS A 65 -7.61 7.84 -7.66
N ASN A 66 -6.68 8.46 -6.94
CA ASN A 66 -5.85 9.57 -7.43
C ASN A 66 -4.44 9.10 -7.84
N GLY A 67 -4.16 7.79 -7.83
CA GLY A 67 -2.88 7.23 -8.26
C GLY A 67 -1.78 7.26 -7.19
N TYR A 68 -2.10 7.59 -5.93
CA TYR A 68 -1.16 7.46 -4.81
C TYR A 68 -0.99 5.99 -4.45
N VAL A 69 0.24 5.57 -4.19
CA VAL A 69 0.59 4.16 -3.99
C VAL A 69 1.31 3.96 -2.67
N ALA A 70 0.83 3.00 -1.87
CA ALA A 70 1.53 2.49 -0.71
C ALA A 70 2.06 1.08 -1.01
N VAL A 71 3.33 0.84 -0.73
CA VAL A 71 4.00 -0.45 -0.92
C VAL A 71 4.44 -0.96 0.44
N VAL A 72 4.02 -2.17 0.80
CA VAL A 72 4.48 -2.86 2.00
C VAL A 72 5.66 -3.76 1.64
N ILE A 73 6.76 -3.54 2.33
CA ILE A 73 8.05 -4.17 2.07
C ILE A 73 8.41 -5.04 3.28
N THR A 74 8.94 -6.22 3.01
CA THR A 74 9.46 -7.19 3.98
C THR A 74 10.89 -7.60 3.63
N GLY A 75 11.51 -8.48 4.44
CA GLY A 75 12.88 -8.95 4.16
C GLY A 75 13.97 -7.93 4.47
N THR A 76 13.65 -6.91 5.28
CA THR A 76 14.59 -5.92 5.83
C THR A 76 14.88 -6.23 7.30
N SER A 77 15.69 -5.40 7.98
CA SER A 77 15.89 -5.47 9.43
C SER A 77 14.66 -5.08 10.25
N TYR A 78 13.64 -4.48 9.61
CA TYR A 78 12.37 -4.10 10.22
C TYR A 78 11.30 -5.18 9.99
N LYS A 79 10.29 -5.25 10.87
CA LYS A 79 9.17 -6.19 10.69
C LYS A 79 8.31 -5.86 9.47
N SER A 80 8.16 -4.58 9.17
CA SER A 80 7.56 -4.07 7.93
C SER A 80 8.10 -2.68 7.62
N VAL A 81 8.16 -2.34 6.34
CA VAL A 81 8.44 -0.98 5.86
C VAL A 81 7.32 -0.59 4.91
N ILE A 82 6.89 0.67 4.97
CA ILE A 82 5.92 1.23 4.02
C ILE A 82 6.64 2.29 3.21
N ALA A 83 6.68 2.12 1.90
CA ALA A 83 7.09 3.17 0.97
C ALA A 83 5.83 3.82 0.37
N MET A 84 5.74 5.14 0.45
CA MET A 84 4.61 5.91 -0.04
C MET A 84 5.03 6.75 -1.26
N TYR A 85 4.25 6.65 -2.34
CA TYR A 85 4.50 7.35 -3.60
C TYR A 85 3.31 8.23 -3.98
N ASP A 86 3.59 9.37 -4.59
CA ASP A 86 2.57 10.18 -5.26
C ASP A 86 2.21 9.60 -6.64
N ASN A 87 1.26 10.24 -7.33
CA ASN A 87 0.81 9.81 -8.65
C ASN A 87 1.84 10.02 -9.78
N SER A 88 2.93 10.72 -9.51
CA SER A 88 4.04 10.94 -10.46
C SER A 88 5.22 9.99 -10.21
N GLY A 89 5.12 9.10 -9.20
CA GLY A 89 6.18 8.16 -8.83
C GLY A 89 7.25 8.73 -7.90
N ASN A 90 7.05 9.95 -7.35
CA ASN A 90 7.96 10.47 -6.35
C ASN A 90 7.74 9.75 -5.02
N ASN A 91 8.82 9.24 -4.41
CA ASN A 91 8.77 8.71 -3.05
C ASN A 91 8.54 9.87 -2.06
N LEU A 92 7.44 9.82 -1.32
CA LEU A 92 7.08 10.82 -0.33
C LEU A 92 7.78 10.56 1.01
N PHE A 93 7.80 9.30 1.43
CA PHE A 93 8.49 8.84 2.65
C PHE A 93 8.59 7.31 2.68
N ASN A 94 9.49 6.83 3.54
CA ASN A 94 9.53 5.45 4.00
C ASN A 94 9.29 5.41 5.51
N LYS A 95 8.30 4.62 5.96
CA LYS A 95 8.01 4.42 7.38
C LYS A 95 8.42 3.02 7.81
N TYR A 96 9.26 2.96 8.84
CA TYR A 96 9.87 1.74 9.34
C TYR A 96 9.17 1.26 10.62
N LEU A 97 8.69 0.02 10.64
CA LEU A 97 8.01 -0.59 11.77
C LEU A 97 8.89 -1.70 12.36
N SER A 98 9.45 -1.45 13.55
CA SER A 98 10.35 -2.39 14.24
C SER A 98 9.60 -3.38 15.13
N SER A 99 8.44 -3.01 15.68
CA SER A 99 7.68 -3.78 16.68
C SER A 99 6.46 -4.51 16.14
N THR A 100 5.82 -3.96 15.08
CA THR A 100 4.56 -4.48 14.54
C THR A 100 4.71 -4.96 13.10
N ARG A 101 3.86 -5.91 12.70
CA ARG A 101 3.71 -6.36 11.31
C ARG A 101 2.43 -5.78 10.72
N LEU A 102 2.49 -5.39 9.46
CA LEU A 102 1.31 -4.95 8.71
C LEU A 102 0.52 -6.15 8.19
N THR A 103 -0.80 -6.09 8.35
CA THR A 103 -1.75 -6.98 7.68
C THR A 103 -2.35 -6.34 6.45
N ASP A 104 -2.60 -5.02 6.50
CA ASP A 104 -3.14 -4.28 5.36
C ASP A 104 -2.88 -2.78 5.50
N VAL A 105 -2.98 -2.05 4.38
CA VAL A 105 -2.86 -0.60 4.33
C VAL A 105 -3.93 -0.01 3.42
N SER A 106 -4.38 1.22 3.70
CA SER A 106 -5.32 1.93 2.83
C SER A 106 -5.08 3.43 2.83
N ILE A 107 -5.08 4.03 1.64
CA ILE A 107 -4.88 5.47 1.43
C ILE A 107 -6.24 6.15 1.33
N SER A 108 -6.45 7.26 2.05
CA SER A 108 -7.68 8.05 1.94
C SER A 108 -7.87 8.65 0.55
N ASN A 109 -9.13 8.86 0.15
CA ASN A 109 -9.45 9.36 -1.17
C ASN A 109 -9.09 10.85 -1.41
N ASP A 110 -8.73 11.57 -0.36
CA ASP A 110 -8.24 12.96 -0.43
C ASP A 110 -6.71 13.07 -0.29
N ASN A 111 -6.00 11.93 -0.28
CA ASN A 111 -4.54 11.80 -0.15
C ASN A 111 -3.95 12.36 1.15
N LYS A 112 -4.77 12.54 2.20
CA LYS A 112 -4.30 13.13 3.47
C LYS A 112 -3.84 12.10 4.48
N TYR A 113 -4.45 10.90 4.45
CA TYR A 113 -4.25 9.89 5.47
C TYR A 113 -3.89 8.55 4.88
N LEU A 114 -3.05 7.82 5.61
CA LEU A 114 -2.74 6.42 5.40
C LEU A 114 -3.18 5.65 6.65
N ALA A 115 -4.08 4.68 6.48
CA ALA A 115 -4.47 3.75 7.52
C ALA A 115 -3.58 2.50 7.44
N LEU A 116 -3.16 2.01 8.60
CA LEU A 116 -2.27 0.86 8.78
C LEU A 116 -2.99 -0.14 9.70
N ALA A 117 -3.30 -1.33 9.23
CA ALA A 117 -3.68 -2.43 10.09
C ALA A 117 -2.41 -3.15 10.56
N GLU A 118 -2.20 -3.18 11.87
CA GLU A 118 -0.98 -3.69 12.48
C GLU A 118 -1.28 -4.83 13.46
N ILE A 119 -0.37 -5.79 13.52
CA ILE A 119 -0.35 -6.83 14.55
C ILE A 119 0.86 -6.61 15.44
N ASP A 120 0.61 -6.52 16.73
CA ASP A 120 1.62 -6.58 17.78
C ASP A 120 1.65 -8.00 18.37
N THR A 121 2.81 -8.63 18.31
CA THR A 121 3.08 -9.98 18.85
C THR A 121 4.10 -9.94 19.97
N SER A 122 4.39 -8.78 20.54
CA SER A 122 5.38 -8.62 21.62
C SER A 122 4.87 -9.11 22.98
N GLY A 123 3.54 -9.13 23.18
CA GLY A 123 2.89 -9.62 24.38
C GLY A 123 2.50 -11.10 24.31
N THR A 124 1.89 -11.61 25.37
CA THR A 124 1.34 -12.97 25.46
C THR A 124 0.07 -13.16 24.64
N VAL A 125 -0.61 -12.07 24.31
CA VAL A 125 -1.82 -12.04 23.49
C VAL A 125 -1.55 -11.19 22.25
N VAL A 126 -1.89 -11.71 21.08
CA VAL A 126 -1.80 -10.97 19.83
C VAL A 126 -2.79 -9.80 19.87
N GLN A 127 -2.27 -8.60 19.62
CA GLN A 127 -3.06 -7.38 19.60
C GLN A 127 -3.10 -6.82 18.17
N SER A 128 -4.29 -6.57 17.67
CA SER A 128 -4.48 -5.91 16.38
C SER A 128 -4.91 -4.45 16.55
N ASN A 129 -4.26 -3.56 15.81
CA ASN A 129 -4.50 -2.13 15.88
C ASN A 129 -4.70 -1.55 14.48
N VAL A 130 -5.47 -0.47 14.39
CA VAL A 130 -5.51 0.39 13.21
C VAL A 130 -4.93 1.74 13.58
N LYS A 131 -3.84 2.12 12.94
CA LYS A 131 -3.25 3.46 13.05
C LYS A 131 -3.61 4.30 11.83
N ILE A 132 -3.99 5.55 12.07
CA ILE A 132 -4.18 6.55 11.03
C ILE A 132 -3.04 7.55 11.14
N ILE A 133 -2.26 7.70 10.09
CA ILE A 133 -1.16 8.66 9.99
C ILE A 133 -1.47 9.72 8.95
N SER A 134 -0.97 10.93 9.18
CA SER A 134 -1.02 12.02 8.20
C SER A 134 0.11 11.85 7.19
N ILE A 135 -0.21 11.81 5.90
CA ILE A 135 0.79 11.71 4.83
C ILE A 135 1.70 12.93 4.83
N GLU A 136 1.13 14.13 4.95
CA GLU A 136 1.91 15.37 4.96
C GLU A 136 2.84 15.49 6.17
N GLN A 137 2.37 15.13 7.38
CA GLN A 137 3.21 15.16 8.57
C GLN A 137 4.32 14.12 8.51
N THR A 138 4.00 12.89 8.03
CA THR A 138 5.00 11.82 7.89
C THR A 138 6.09 12.17 6.87
N LYS A 139 5.75 12.90 5.82
CA LYS A 139 6.69 13.41 4.83
C LYS A 139 7.70 14.38 5.45
N ASN A 140 7.24 15.21 6.38
CA ASN A 140 8.08 16.23 7.04
C ASN A 140 8.84 15.66 8.26
N ASP A 141 8.23 14.73 9.00
CA ASP A 141 8.81 14.04 10.15
C ASP A 141 8.25 12.60 10.24
N SER A 142 9.10 11.62 9.99
CA SER A 142 8.72 10.21 10.00
C SER A 142 8.64 9.58 11.41
N SER A 143 9.03 10.29 12.48
CA SER A 143 9.19 9.71 13.83
C SER A 143 7.86 9.33 14.46
N ASP A 144 6.90 10.23 14.53
CA ASP A 144 5.53 9.93 14.98
C ASP A 144 4.50 10.87 14.34
N SER A 145 3.85 10.38 13.31
CA SER A 145 2.79 11.07 12.58
C SER A 145 1.40 10.47 12.84
N SER A 146 1.28 9.67 13.93
CA SER A 146 0.00 9.05 14.31
C SER A 146 -1.03 10.11 14.69
N GLN A 147 -2.10 10.20 13.92
CA GLN A 147 -3.25 11.03 14.24
C GLN A 147 -4.18 10.32 15.22
N LYS A 148 -4.34 9.01 15.05
CA LYS A 148 -5.25 8.20 15.86
C LYS A 148 -4.86 6.72 15.79
N THR A 149 -5.03 6.03 16.92
CA THR A 149 -4.90 4.58 17.01
C THR A 149 -6.18 3.99 17.57
N TYR A 150 -6.71 2.97 16.88
CA TYR A 150 -7.85 2.17 17.33
C TYR A 150 -7.34 0.77 17.65
N GLN A 151 -7.64 0.33 18.85
CA GLN A 151 -7.30 -1.02 19.30
C GLN A 151 -8.45 -1.95 18.95
N GLY A 152 -8.16 -3.04 18.26
CA GLY A 152 -9.13 -4.11 18.02
C GLY A 152 -9.49 -4.84 19.32
N PRO A 153 -10.61 -5.57 19.36
CA PRO A 153 -10.95 -6.42 20.49
C PRO A 153 -9.82 -7.42 20.77
N SER A 154 -9.59 -7.73 22.06
CA SER A 154 -8.55 -8.69 22.46
C SER A 154 -8.76 -10.04 21.80
N GLY A 155 -7.69 -10.60 21.21
CA GLY A 155 -7.73 -11.88 20.51
C GLY A 155 -8.38 -11.83 19.11
N SER A 156 -8.77 -10.63 18.61
CA SER A 156 -9.24 -10.46 17.23
C SER A 156 -8.10 -10.03 16.30
N LEU A 157 -8.25 -10.36 15.02
CA LEU A 157 -7.31 -10.01 13.98
C LEU A 157 -8.00 -9.13 12.92
N ILE A 158 -7.49 -7.91 12.73
CA ILE A 158 -7.90 -7.04 11.63
C ILE A 158 -7.03 -7.40 10.43
N THR A 159 -7.63 -8.03 9.42
CA THR A 159 -6.90 -8.53 8.24
C THR A 159 -7.01 -7.62 7.03
N ASN A 160 -8.08 -6.83 6.96
CA ASN A 160 -8.33 -5.93 5.84
C ASN A 160 -8.89 -4.60 6.34
N ILE A 161 -8.44 -3.52 5.69
CA ILE A 161 -8.96 -2.18 5.90
C ILE A 161 -9.14 -1.47 4.57
N LYS A 162 -10.16 -0.63 4.46
CA LYS A 162 -10.40 0.13 3.24
C LYS A 162 -11.03 1.49 3.52
N TYR A 163 -10.41 2.54 3.02
CA TYR A 163 -11.12 3.82 2.90
C TYR A 163 -12.20 3.73 1.83
N GLN A 164 -13.44 3.92 2.24
CA GLN A 164 -14.59 4.03 1.34
C GLN A 164 -14.63 5.43 0.73
N ASP A 165 -14.42 6.44 1.58
CA ASP A 165 -14.37 7.86 1.24
C ASP A 165 -13.12 8.52 1.85
N LYS A 166 -13.11 9.86 1.92
CA LYS A 166 -12.03 10.63 2.53
C LYS A 166 -11.92 10.43 4.06
N ASP A 167 -13.03 10.10 4.74
CA ASP A 167 -13.18 10.09 6.19
C ASP A 167 -13.80 8.79 6.76
N ARG A 168 -14.22 7.86 5.89
CA ARG A 168 -14.82 6.59 6.32
C ARG A 168 -13.87 5.43 6.03
N LEU A 169 -13.39 4.80 7.11
CA LEU A 169 -12.59 3.58 7.06
C LEU A 169 -13.43 2.38 7.50
N ILE A 170 -13.34 1.30 6.76
CA ILE A 170 -13.98 0.00 7.06
C ILE A 170 -12.87 -0.97 7.45
N CYS A 171 -13.10 -1.73 8.53
CA CYS A 171 -12.22 -2.79 9.04
C CYS A 171 -12.99 -4.11 9.14
#